data_a7f661fdd49e4cf43d72ef1e36c12a9e
#
_entry.id   a7f661fdd49e4cf43d72ef1e36c12a9e
#
_cell.length_a   1.000
_cell.length_b   1.000
_cell.length_c   1.000
_cell.angle_alpha   90.00
_cell.angle_beta   90.00
_cell.angle_gamma   90.00
#
_symmetry.space_group_name_H-M   'P 1'
#
loop_
_entity.id
_entity.type
_entity.pdbx_description
1 polymer ?
#
loop_
_entity_poly.entity_id
_entity_poly.type
_entity_poly.pdbx_seq_one_letter_code
_entity_poly.pdbx_strand_id
1 'polypeptide(L)'
;MITSGWQSPTSMDHSNGGNSLARTLVFCSTRAWRGGFRVLLQISAVLLTIFILFGLLPERMGVSSNLIGYKDMLSWKAEPEQQSNLRIVVFGSPDVAGSAADQVHVRTTWTEELCKQMNCTSHISLVPTGDSSHGMASHALYAHELSALNQITRETNITDQPALDYDFIGEQYPVPVGTPDLTDQIKQFLAMPPPDAVPHETLWIFTFGTWEIWNMAALPLGTAEDLIDSMTTHIFAQIEHLYKHSLYPNSVAFSDFWSNATESQVQELTAPNAASDVDDRKLENFRVLIPKLFDITLTPGWRGRPSPPFPNTQAEQTRNAVWLTRYWDQAMDLGLMRWKEMRTKKPDGVIDETDEHVVKRRNEEGDESDNNQSHSLFDYLPASMRSKALNATEAKNERVIYAPYPLRNGLQIDPAKTILNAMTEEDMQRSAVKDSKGFGTLSANDSLRFLDVWTPCVRAITEDLSVDMDEVTEECSIPHDHLFYDAFTIGQRAIVEVTKPVLESVLEGLFVRQPKSSWFY
;
A
#
# COMPACT_ATOMS: atom_id res chain seq x y z
N MET A 1 39.71 -26.09 38.54
CA MET A 1 41.06 -26.06 37.98
C MET A 1 41.06 -26.76 36.63
N ILE A 2 40.94 -26.07 35.54
CA ILE A 2 41.47 -26.38 34.18
C ILE A 2 41.42 -25.02 33.44
N THR A 3 42.61 -24.46 33.27
CA THR A 3 42.92 -23.28 32.46
C THR A 3 43.21 -23.76 31.03
N SER A 4 42.50 -23.29 30.05
CA SER A 4 42.90 -23.41 28.63
C SER A 4 43.05 -22.02 28.01
N GLY A 5 44.31 -21.66 27.73
CA GLY A 5 44.69 -20.42 27.08
C GLY A 5 44.34 -20.43 25.60
N TRP A 6 43.91 -19.26 25.12
CA TRP A 6 43.76 -18.96 23.71
C TRP A 6 44.96 -18.13 23.24
N GLN A 7 45.71 -18.72 22.31
CA GLN A 7 46.76 -18.05 21.57
C GLN A 7 46.16 -17.25 20.42
N SER A 8 46.62 -16.03 20.28
CA SER A 8 46.32 -15.15 19.14
C SER A 8 47.12 -15.57 17.90
N PRO A 9 46.56 -15.56 16.69
CA PRO A 9 47.35 -15.64 15.48
C PRO A 9 47.77 -14.25 14.99
N THR A 10 49.00 -14.23 14.58
CA THR A 10 49.86 -13.19 14.03
C THR A 10 49.31 -12.50 12.77
N SER A 11 49.69 -11.23 12.68
CA SER A 11 49.61 -10.29 11.58
C SER A 11 49.84 -10.88 10.18
N MET A 12 48.95 -10.54 9.23
CA MET A 12 49.25 -10.59 7.79
C MET A 12 49.26 -9.19 7.17
N ASP A 13 50.27 -9.01 6.36
CA ASP A 13 50.66 -7.81 5.65
C ASP A 13 49.59 -7.11 4.85
N HIS A 14 49.46 -5.81 5.01
CA HIS A 14 48.76 -4.91 4.12
C HIS A 14 49.65 -4.55 2.92
N SER A 15 49.32 -5.07 1.75
CA SER A 15 49.84 -4.60 0.49
C SER A 15 49.21 -3.28 0.08
N ASN A 16 50.02 -2.27 -0.10
CA ASN A 16 49.77 -0.94 -0.63
C ASN A 16 49.03 -0.95 -1.97
N GLY A 17 47.77 -0.51 -2.02
CA GLY A 17 47.00 -0.24 -3.25
C GLY A 17 46.38 1.16 -3.35
N GLY A 18 46.79 2.12 -2.51
CA GLY A 18 46.08 3.39 -2.35
C GLY A 18 46.68 4.66 -2.99
N ASN A 19 47.76 4.61 -3.78
CA ASN A 19 48.48 5.80 -4.17
C ASN A 19 48.45 6.21 -5.66
N SER A 20 47.61 5.60 -6.49
CA SER A 20 47.55 5.94 -7.93
C SER A 20 46.75 7.22 -8.22
N LEU A 21 45.56 7.38 -7.60
CA LEU A 21 44.67 8.53 -7.84
C LEU A 21 45.20 9.84 -7.25
N ALA A 22 45.83 9.79 -6.07
CA ALA A 22 46.43 10.97 -5.45
C ALA A 22 47.65 11.50 -6.24
N ARG A 23 48.44 10.61 -6.85
CA ARG A 23 49.55 11.01 -7.72
C ARG A 23 49.09 11.65 -9.03
N THR A 24 47.96 11.18 -9.61
CA THR A 24 47.39 11.76 -10.83
C THR A 24 46.82 13.16 -10.59
N LEU A 25 46.14 13.39 -9.46
CA LEU A 25 45.61 14.71 -9.11
C LEU A 25 46.71 15.74 -8.81
N VAL A 26 47.79 15.34 -8.13
CA VAL A 26 48.93 16.23 -7.86
C VAL A 26 49.68 16.57 -9.15
N PHE A 27 49.78 15.65 -10.12
CA PHE A 27 50.41 15.89 -11.41
C PHE A 27 49.60 16.85 -12.30
N CYS A 28 48.27 16.81 -12.23
CA CYS A 28 47.42 17.76 -12.95
C CYS A 28 47.48 19.17 -12.35
N SER A 29 47.56 19.29 -11.01
CA SER A 29 47.56 20.61 -10.35
C SER A 29 48.83 21.40 -10.61
N THR A 30 49.99 20.74 -10.65
CA THR A 30 51.30 21.43 -10.87
C THR A 30 51.53 21.90 -12.30
N ARG A 31 50.86 21.27 -13.31
CA ARG A 31 50.92 21.74 -14.70
C ARG A 31 49.94 22.88 -14.99
N ALA A 32 48.79 22.93 -14.32
CA ALA A 32 47.80 24.00 -14.49
C ALA A 32 48.36 25.38 -14.08
N TRP A 33 49.24 25.42 -13.07
CA TRP A 33 49.86 26.67 -12.59
C TRP A 33 50.99 27.24 -13.49
N ARG A 34 51.55 26.41 -14.40
CA ARG A 34 52.61 26.86 -15.32
C ARG A 34 52.16 27.17 -16.75
N GLY A 35 50.92 26.86 -17.12
CA GLY A 35 50.43 26.89 -18.51
C GLY A 35 49.60 28.11 -18.91
N GLY A 36 49.36 29.06 -18.04
CA GLY A 36 48.58 30.26 -18.36
C GLY A 36 47.11 30.00 -18.78
N PHE A 37 46.47 31.03 -19.27
CA PHE A 37 45.05 31.08 -19.66
C PHE A 37 44.57 29.96 -20.62
N ARG A 38 45.45 29.43 -21.46
CA ARG A 38 45.14 28.33 -22.40
C ARG A 38 44.86 27.00 -21.71
N VAL A 39 45.50 26.68 -20.60
CA VAL A 39 45.26 25.45 -19.85
C VAL A 39 43.95 25.54 -19.06
N LEU A 40 43.65 26.73 -18.55
CA LEU A 40 42.36 27.00 -17.90
C LEU A 40 41.17 26.82 -18.88
N LEU A 41 41.31 27.31 -20.11
CA LEU A 41 40.33 27.15 -21.17
C LEU A 41 40.15 25.68 -21.58
N GLN A 42 41.24 24.90 -21.64
CA GLN A 42 41.15 23.46 -21.95
C GLN A 42 40.46 22.67 -20.82
N ILE A 43 40.76 22.98 -19.57
CA ILE A 43 40.09 22.34 -18.41
C ILE A 43 38.59 22.69 -18.39
N SER A 44 38.26 23.96 -18.64
CA SER A 44 36.88 24.42 -18.72
C SER A 44 36.12 23.73 -19.86
N ALA A 45 36.72 23.56 -21.03
CA ALA A 45 36.13 22.87 -22.17
C ALA A 45 35.91 21.37 -21.89
N VAL A 46 36.86 20.70 -21.21
CA VAL A 46 36.70 19.30 -20.81
C VAL A 46 35.60 19.14 -19.75
N LEU A 47 35.51 20.03 -18.77
CA LEU A 47 34.43 20.01 -17.79
C LEU A 47 33.05 20.25 -18.42
N LEU A 48 32.99 21.16 -19.41
CA LEU A 48 31.75 21.45 -20.13
C LEU A 48 31.35 20.28 -21.03
N THR A 49 32.27 19.58 -21.67
CA THR A 49 31.95 18.36 -22.44
C THR A 49 31.54 17.21 -21.56
N ILE A 50 32.10 17.04 -20.38
CA ILE A 50 31.68 16.07 -19.38
C ILE A 50 30.26 16.40 -18.90
N PHE A 51 29.96 17.67 -18.63
CA PHE A 51 28.63 18.13 -18.21
C PHE A 51 27.57 17.89 -19.30
N ILE A 52 27.91 18.14 -20.57
CA ILE A 52 27.02 17.87 -21.71
C ILE A 52 26.83 16.36 -21.91
N LEU A 53 27.87 15.54 -21.76
CA LEU A 53 27.78 14.08 -21.86
C LEU A 53 26.94 13.49 -20.75
N PHE A 54 27.04 13.98 -19.51
CA PHE A 54 26.17 13.55 -18.42
C PHE A 54 24.73 14.04 -18.59
N GLY A 55 24.49 15.17 -19.28
CA GLY A 55 23.16 15.67 -19.58
C GLY A 55 22.47 14.98 -20.77
N LEU A 56 23.24 14.28 -21.62
CA LEU A 56 22.72 13.60 -22.81
C LEU A 56 22.64 12.07 -22.66
N LEU A 57 23.11 11.50 -21.54
CA LEU A 57 22.97 10.07 -21.30
C LEU A 57 21.51 9.77 -20.90
N PRO A 58 20.80 8.90 -21.62
CA PRO A 58 19.46 8.48 -21.22
C PRO A 58 19.52 7.74 -19.88
N GLU A 59 18.55 7.99 -19.03
CA GLU A 59 18.38 7.54 -17.63
C GLU A 59 18.34 6.00 -17.45
N ARG A 60 19.34 5.29 -17.92
CA ARG A 60 19.43 3.82 -17.77
C ARG A 60 20.44 3.32 -16.76
N MET A 61 21.11 4.19 -16.02
CA MET A 61 21.94 3.75 -14.90
C MET A 61 21.45 4.42 -13.62
N GLY A 62 20.73 3.66 -12.80
CA GLY A 62 20.23 4.05 -11.51
C GLY A 62 21.36 4.41 -10.55
N VAL A 63 21.73 5.67 -10.53
CA VAL A 63 22.46 6.29 -9.43
C VAL A 63 21.59 7.41 -8.90
N SER A 64 20.90 7.12 -7.81
CA SER A 64 20.15 8.08 -7.01
C SER A 64 21.13 9.15 -6.49
N SER A 65 21.23 10.28 -7.17
CA SER A 65 21.85 11.49 -6.62
C SER A 65 20.74 12.43 -6.16
N ASN A 66 20.59 12.54 -4.85
CA ASN A 66 19.78 13.54 -4.17
C ASN A 66 20.29 14.96 -4.51
N LEU A 67 19.85 15.51 -5.63
CA LEU A 67 19.89 16.93 -5.96
C LEU A 67 18.45 17.44 -6.06
N ILE A 68 17.72 17.27 -4.96
CA ILE A 68 16.41 17.90 -4.74
C ILE A 68 16.68 19.35 -4.30
N GLY A 69 16.32 20.31 -5.12
CA GLY A 69 16.32 21.69 -4.69
C GLY A 69 16.28 22.75 -5.78
N TYR A 70 16.53 22.44 -7.03
CA TYR A 70 16.60 23.48 -8.07
C TYR A 70 15.49 23.41 -9.12
N LYS A 71 14.71 22.31 -9.20
CA LYS A 71 13.61 22.15 -10.17
C LYS A 71 12.29 22.77 -9.73
N ASP A 72 12.09 23.00 -8.44
CA ASP A 72 10.80 23.52 -7.93
C ASP A 72 10.71 25.07 -8.00
N MET A 73 11.79 25.77 -8.29
CA MET A 73 11.81 27.24 -8.33
C MET A 73 11.37 27.85 -9.66
N LEU A 74 11.16 27.08 -10.71
CA LEU A 74 10.84 27.58 -12.06
C LEU A 74 9.47 27.13 -12.62
N SER A 75 8.61 26.51 -11.85
CA SER A 75 7.26 26.15 -12.32
C SER A 75 6.24 27.27 -12.05
N TRP A 76 6.33 28.37 -12.74
CA TRP A 76 5.34 29.45 -12.73
C TRP A 76 4.43 29.33 -13.95
N LYS A 77 3.56 28.37 -13.97
CA LYS A 77 2.24 28.36 -14.60
C LYS A 77 1.62 27.01 -14.30
N ALA A 78 0.70 26.97 -13.34
CA ALA A 78 -0.22 25.86 -13.25
C ALA A 78 -1.06 25.84 -14.53
N GLU A 79 -0.86 24.84 -15.40
CA GLU A 79 -1.93 24.46 -16.33
C GLU A 79 -3.15 24.15 -15.47
N PRO A 80 -4.38 24.45 -15.96
CA PRO A 80 -5.58 24.06 -15.23
C PRO A 80 -5.44 22.55 -14.96
N GLU A 81 -5.31 22.21 -13.68
CA GLU A 81 -5.28 20.82 -13.23
C GLU A 81 -6.50 20.15 -13.82
N GLN A 82 -6.28 19.25 -14.74
CA GLN A 82 -7.31 18.38 -15.25
C GLN A 82 -7.77 17.61 -14.02
N GLN A 83 -8.92 17.98 -13.46
CA GLN A 83 -9.49 17.32 -12.29
C GLN A 83 -9.57 15.83 -12.63
N SER A 84 -8.70 15.07 -12.01
CA SER A 84 -8.77 13.62 -12.12
C SER A 84 -10.07 13.21 -11.45
N ASN A 85 -11.08 12.79 -12.20
CA ASN A 85 -12.33 12.29 -11.64
C ASN A 85 -12.08 10.91 -11.00
N LEU A 86 -11.14 10.87 -10.05
CA LEU A 86 -10.72 9.72 -9.28
C LEU A 86 -11.54 9.61 -8.00
N ARG A 87 -12.07 8.44 -7.74
CA ARG A 87 -12.70 8.07 -6.47
C ARG A 87 -11.78 7.15 -5.68
N ILE A 88 -11.67 7.37 -4.37
CA ILE A 88 -11.05 6.43 -3.43
C ILE A 88 -12.12 5.83 -2.55
N VAL A 89 -12.17 4.49 -2.46
CA VAL A 89 -13.08 3.75 -1.58
C VAL A 89 -12.27 2.87 -0.65
N VAL A 90 -12.53 2.98 0.65
CA VAL A 90 -11.78 2.30 1.70
C VAL A 90 -12.68 1.34 2.45
N PHE A 91 -12.29 0.06 2.47
CA PHE A 91 -12.85 -0.98 3.31
C PHE A 91 -11.81 -1.42 4.32
N GLY A 92 -12.21 -1.70 5.54
CA GLY A 92 -11.22 -2.16 6.50
C GLY A 92 -11.63 -2.03 7.94
N SER A 93 -10.64 -2.22 8.78
CA SER A 93 -10.64 -1.89 10.19
C SER A 93 -9.63 -0.77 10.45
N PRO A 94 -9.74 -0.04 11.58
CA PRO A 94 -8.70 0.91 11.98
C PRO A 94 -7.33 0.26 11.96
N ASP A 95 -6.37 0.89 11.31
CA ASP A 95 -4.98 0.44 11.28
C ASP A 95 -4.06 1.41 12.03
N VAL A 96 -2.83 0.98 12.26
CA VAL A 96 -1.83 1.79 12.95
C VAL A 96 -1.46 3.06 12.15
N ALA A 97 -1.54 3.01 10.83
CA ALA A 97 -1.27 4.15 9.98
C ALA A 97 -2.39 5.22 10.00
N GLY A 98 -3.52 4.95 10.65
CA GLY A 98 -4.62 5.89 10.81
C GLY A 98 -5.61 5.88 9.64
N SER A 99 -6.18 4.71 9.34
CA SER A 99 -7.24 4.57 8.32
C SER A 99 -8.64 4.97 8.81
N ALA A 100 -8.88 5.00 10.13
CA ALA A 100 -10.14 5.42 10.72
C ALA A 100 -10.16 6.92 11.01
N ALA A 101 -11.28 7.57 10.69
CA ALA A 101 -11.49 8.98 11.05
C ALA A 101 -11.75 9.12 12.54
N ASP A 102 -11.11 10.11 13.16
CA ASP A 102 -11.38 10.49 14.53
C ASP A 102 -12.36 11.68 14.55
N GLN A 103 -13.56 11.44 15.04
CA GLN A 103 -14.60 12.46 15.08
C GLN A 103 -14.38 13.49 16.20
N VAL A 104 -13.66 13.12 17.25
CA VAL A 104 -13.43 13.98 18.43
C VAL A 104 -12.30 14.99 18.16
N HIS A 105 -11.21 14.53 17.54
CA HIS A 105 -9.98 15.32 17.39
C HIS A 105 -9.73 15.81 15.97
N VAL A 106 -10.69 15.63 15.05
CA VAL A 106 -10.63 16.13 13.63
C VAL A 106 -9.29 15.78 12.95
N ARG A 107 -8.87 14.52 13.05
CA ARG A 107 -7.68 14.03 12.35
C ARG A 107 -8.06 13.50 10.97
N THR A 108 -7.28 13.86 9.96
CA THR A 108 -7.41 13.27 8.62
C THR A 108 -6.78 11.89 8.60
N THR A 109 -7.40 10.95 7.89
CA THR A 109 -6.84 9.62 7.67
C THR A 109 -5.71 9.67 6.63
N TRP A 110 -4.84 8.64 6.60
CA TRP A 110 -3.83 8.55 5.54
C TRP A 110 -4.46 8.38 4.15
N THR A 111 -5.64 7.78 4.07
CA THR A 111 -6.39 7.61 2.82
C THR A 111 -7.03 8.91 2.33
N GLU A 112 -7.47 9.79 3.24
CA GLU A 112 -7.91 11.14 2.92
C GLU A 112 -6.75 12.03 2.47
N GLU A 113 -5.60 11.93 3.15
CA GLU A 113 -4.40 12.66 2.75
C GLU A 113 -3.90 12.18 1.39
N LEU A 114 -3.95 10.86 1.11
CA LEU A 114 -3.66 10.32 -0.22
C LEU A 114 -4.63 10.89 -1.27
N CYS A 115 -5.94 10.92 -0.98
CA CYS A 115 -6.95 11.50 -1.85
C CYS A 115 -6.64 12.97 -2.17
N LYS A 116 -6.31 13.77 -1.17
CA LYS A 116 -5.94 15.17 -1.31
C LYS A 116 -4.70 15.34 -2.18
N GLN A 117 -3.67 14.53 -1.98
CA GLN A 117 -2.42 14.59 -2.76
C GLN A 117 -2.60 14.10 -4.21
N MET A 118 -3.56 13.21 -4.46
CA MET A 118 -3.93 12.74 -5.79
C MET A 118 -4.98 13.62 -6.48
N ASN A 119 -5.48 14.68 -5.84
CA ASN A 119 -6.60 15.49 -6.31
C ASN A 119 -7.85 14.66 -6.64
N CYS A 120 -8.16 13.67 -5.82
CA CYS A 120 -9.34 12.84 -6.04
C CYS A 120 -10.62 13.65 -5.79
N THR A 121 -11.70 13.29 -6.49
CA THR A 121 -12.99 14.02 -6.40
C THR A 121 -13.91 13.46 -5.33
N SER A 122 -13.69 12.21 -4.92
CA SER A 122 -14.53 11.53 -3.94
C SER A 122 -13.73 10.56 -3.09
N HIS A 123 -13.89 10.66 -1.77
CA HIS A 123 -13.35 9.73 -0.78
C HIS A 123 -14.50 9.12 0.02
N ILE A 124 -14.63 7.81 0.00
CA ILE A 124 -15.66 7.05 0.72
C ILE A 124 -14.96 6.06 1.63
N SER A 125 -15.10 6.20 2.94
CA SER A 125 -14.56 5.26 3.91
C SER A 125 -15.68 4.48 4.59
N LEU A 126 -15.57 3.15 4.60
CA LEU A 126 -16.44 2.21 5.32
C LEU A 126 -15.74 1.70 6.59
N VAL A 127 -14.55 2.21 6.91
CA VAL A 127 -13.82 1.86 8.12
C VAL A 127 -14.63 2.34 9.33
N PRO A 128 -14.95 1.46 10.29
CA PRO A 128 -15.69 1.83 11.48
C PRO A 128 -14.95 2.89 12.31
N THR A 129 -15.71 3.81 12.90
CA THR A 129 -15.19 4.88 13.78
C THR A 129 -15.75 4.68 15.19
N GLY A 130 -14.96 4.98 16.21
CA GLY A 130 -15.36 4.92 17.63
C GLY A 130 -14.55 3.92 18.45
N ASP A 131 -14.76 3.93 19.76
CA ASP A 131 -13.94 3.22 20.75
C ASP A 131 -13.99 1.68 20.66
N SER A 132 -15.03 1.11 20.02
CA SER A 132 -15.22 -0.34 19.84
C SER A 132 -14.85 -0.83 18.42
N SER A 133 -14.00 -0.12 17.72
CA SER A 133 -13.75 -0.30 16.30
C SER A 133 -12.80 -1.46 15.92
N HIS A 134 -12.66 -2.47 16.75
CA HIS A 134 -11.86 -3.68 16.47
C HIS A 134 -12.51 -4.54 15.39
N GLY A 135 -12.65 -3.98 14.17
CA GLY A 135 -13.23 -4.69 13.03
C GLY A 135 -12.32 -5.82 12.54
N MET A 136 -12.93 -6.84 11.93
CA MET A 136 -12.24 -7.98 11.31
C MET A 136 -12.78 -8.21 9.90
N ALA A 137 -11.98 -8.84 9.06
CA ALA A 137 -12.38 -9.18 7.69
C ALA A 137 -13.55 -10.17 7.65
N SER A 138 -13.63 -11.10 8.62
CA SER A 138 -14.76 -12.01 8.76
C SER A 138 -14.97 -12.43 10.23
N HIS A 139 -16.06 -12.00 10.81
CA HIS A 139 -16.49 -12.44 12.15
C HIS A 139 -16.85 -13.93 12.16
N ALA A 140 -17.46 -14.41 11.09
CA ALA A 140 -17.92 -15.79 11.00
C ALA A 140 -16.76 -16.80 11.03
N LEU A 141 -15.67 -16.50 10.33
CA LEU A 141 -14.47 -17.36 10.34
C LEU A 141 -13.83 -17.41 11.73
N TYR A 142 -13.66 -16.25 12.36
CA TYR A 142 -13.09 -16.19 13.71
C TYR A 142 -13.98 -16.89 14.75
N ALA A 143 -15.29 -16.66 14.71
CA ALA A 143 -16.26 -17.33 15.58
C ALA A 143 -16.26 -18.85 15.40
N HIS A 144 -16.09 -19.32 14.15
CA HIS A 144 -15.96 -20.75 13.86
C HIS A 144 -14.75 -21.37 14.54
N GLU A 145 -13.58 -20.73 14.44
CA GLU A 145 -12.35 -21.24 15.07
C GLU A 145 -12.41 -21.22 16.60
N LEU A 146 -12.98 -20.17 17.20
CA LEU A 146 -13.23 -20.15 18.66
C LEU A 146 -14.14 -21.28 19.09
N SER A 147 -15.19 -21.55 18.30
CA SER A 147 -16.13 -22.63 18.56
C SER A 147 -15.46 -24.00 18.47
N ALA A 148 -14.59 -24.20 17.46
CA ALA A 148 -13.84 -25.45 17.26
C ALA A 148 -12.85 -25.71 18.42
N LEU A 149 -12.13 -24.68 18.87
CA LEU A 149 -11.23 -24.78 20.04
C LEU A 149 -12.01 -25.18 21.30
N ASN A 150 -13.13 -24.51 21.58
CA ASN A 150 -13.99 -24.83 22.72
C ASN A 150 -14.57 -26.25 22.66
N GLN A 151 -14.87 -26.76 21.46
CA GLN A 151 -15.32 -28.12 21.28
C GLN A 151 -14.22 -29.14 21.61
N ILE A 152 -13.00 -28.92 21.11
CA ILE A 152 -11.83 -29.77 21.40
C ILE A 152 -11.60 -29.84 22.91
N THR A 153 -11.61 -28.71 23.61
CA THR A 153 -11.46 -28.65 25.06
C THR A 153 -12.52 -29.48 25.79
N ARG A 154 -13.77 -29.40 25.37
CA ARG A 154 -14.89 -30.15 25.98
C ARG A 154 -14.84 -31.66 25.68
N GLU A 155 -14.53 -32.06 24.46
CA GLU A 155 -14.51 -33.48 24.05
C GLU A 155 -13.34 -34.25 24.65
N THR A 156 -12.20 -33.60 24.83
CA THR A 156 -11.00 -34.21 25.38
C THR A 156 -10.97 -34.25 26.89
N ASN A 157 -11.94 -33.60 27.58
CA ASN A 157 -12.01 -33.49 29.04
C ASN A 157 -10.68 -33.05 29.67
N ILE A 158 -10.04 -32.08 29.04
CA ILE A 158 -8.65 -31.62 29.28
C ILE A 158 -8.55 -30.77 30.56
N THR A 159 -9.53 -30.82 31.46
CA THR A 159 -9.47 -30.12 32.76
C THR A 159 -8.18 -30.38 33.55
N ASP A 160 -7.49 -31.50 33.25
CA ASP A 160 -6.22 -31.85 33.87
C ASP A 160 -4.97 -31.37 33.10
N GLN A 161 -5.15 -30.72 31.95
CA GLN A 161 -4.05 -30.19 31.14
C GLN A 161 -4.24 -28.69 30.83
N PRO A 162 -3.88 -27.80 31.75
CA PRO A 162 -4.09 -26.36 31.61
C PRO A 162 -3.47 -25.76 30.32
N ALA A 163 -2.46 -26.41 29.76
CA ALA A 163 -1.81 -25.98 28.52
C ALA A 163 -2.73 -26.04 27.27
N LEU A 164 -3.84 -26.76 27.36
CA LEU A 164 -4.82 -26.93 26.28
C LEU A 164 -6.17 -26.24 26.61
N ASP A 165 -6.21 -25.47 27.69
CA ASP A 165 -7.36 -24.66 28.06
C ASP A 165 -7.26 -23.29 27.37
N TYR A 166 -8.16 -23.08 26.39
CA TYR A 166 -8.25 -21.84 25.61
C TYR A 166 -9.55 -21.06 25.88
N ASP A 167 -10.29 -21.39 26.95
CA ASP A 167 -11.54 -20.72 27.27
C ASP A 167 -11.37 -19.20 27.48
N PHE A 168 -10.20 -18.78 28.00
CA PHE A 168 -9.87 -17.38 28.18
C PHE A 168 -9.88 -16.55 26.88
N ILE A 169 -9.68 -17.19 25.70
CA ILE A 169 -9.65 -16.48 24.43
C ILE A 169 -11.02 -15.88 24.12
N GLY A 170 -12.09 -16.63 24.36
CA GLY A 170 -13.46 -16.13 24.15
C GLY A 170 -13.83 -14.97 25.08
N GLU A 171 -13.20 -14.88 26.25
CA GLU A 171 -13.41 -13.81 27.22
C GLU A 171 -12.55 -12.57 26.93
N GLN A 172 -11.26 -12.76 26.64
CA GLN A 172 -10.30 -11.68 26.44
C GLN A 172 -10.27 -11.14 25.00
N TYR A 173 -10.60 -11.98 24.04
CA TYR A 173 -10.57 -11.68 22.58
C TYR A 173 -11.88 -12.14 21.92
N PRO A 174 -13.03 -11.61 22.35
CA PRO A 174 -14.31 -12.01 21.79
C PRO A 174 -14.47 -11.60 20.34
N VAL A 175 -15.42 -12.23 19.63
CA VAL A 175 -15.84 -11.77 18.31
C VAL A 175 -16.40 -10.35 18.45
N PRO A 176 -15.94 -9.37 17.65
CA PRO A 176 -16.47 -8.01 17.70
C PRO A 176 -17.97 -7.99 17.36
N VAL A 177 -18.81 -7.51 18.27
CA VAL A 177 -20.25 -7.42 18.08
C VAL A 177 -20.63 -6.00 17.67
N GLY A 178 -21.42 -5.87 16.61
CA GLY A 178 -21.92 -4.56 16.16
C GLY A 178 -20.99 -3.78 15.23
N THR A 179 -19.76 -4.26 15.00
CA THR A 179 -18.83 -3.70 14.03
C THR A 179 -19.02 -4.43 12.68
N PRO A 180 -19.22 -3.75 11.54
CA PRO A 180 -19.38 -4.40 10.25
C PRO A 180 -18.09 -5.09 9.79
N ASP A 181 -18.16 -6.35 9.38
CA ASP A 181 -17.08 -7.06 8.70
C ASP A 181 -17.00 -6.65 7.21
N LEU A 182 -16.01 -7.18 6.48
CA LEU A 182 -15.83 -6.83 5.06
C LEU A 182 -17.09 -7.12 4.22
N THR A 183 -17.77 -8.23 4.49
CA THR A 183 -19.00 -8.59 3.76
C THR A 183 -20.08 -7.54 3.98
N ASP A 184 -20.24 -7.07 5.20
CA ASP A 184 -21.25 -6.07 5.55
C ASP A 184 -20.88 -4.69 5.01
N GLN A 185 -19.60 -4.31 5.06
CA GLN A 185 -19.09 -3.07 4.46
C GLN A 185 -19.35 -3.04 2.95
N ILE A 186 -19.06 -4.12 2.23
CA ILE A 186 -19.33 -4.21 0.78
C ILE A 186 -20.83 -4.17 0.49
N LYS A 187 -21.66 -4.86 1.26
CA LYS A 187 -23.12 -4.76 1.11
C LYS A 187 -23.62 -3.33 1.35
N GLN A 188 -23.11 -2.67 2.39
CA GLN A 188 -23.44 -1.27 2.67
C GLN A 188 -23.03 -0.36 1.51
N PHE A 189 -21.82 -0.51 0.97
CA PHE A 189 -21.38 0.24 -0.18
C PHE A 189 -22.26 0.02 -1.41
N LEU A 190 -22.53 -1.25 -1.76
CA LEU A 190 -23.34 -1.59 -2.93
C LEU A 190 -24.81 -1.17 -2.81
N ALA A 191 -25.30 -0.93 -1.60
CA ALA A 191 -26.62 -0.39 -1.34
C ALA A 191 -26.70 1.15 -1.42
N MET A 192 -25.57 1.85 -1.56
CA MET A 192 -25.56 3.31 -1.71
C MET A 192 -26.19 3.70 -3.05
N PRO A 193 -26.82 4.88 -3.11
CA PRO A 193 -27.30 5.42 -4.38
C PRO A 193 -26.13 5.66 -5.34
N PRO A 194 -26.32 5.49 -6.66
CA PRO A 194 -25.32 5.85 -7.65
C PRO A 194 -24.89 7.33 -7.46
N PRO A 195 -23.62 7.65 -7.63
CA PRO A 195 -23.13 9.02 -7.52
C PRO A 195 -23.70 9.89 -8.65
N ASP A 196 -23.94 11.17 -8.38
CA ASP A 196 -24.41 12.13 -9.39
C ASP A 196 -23.47 12.24 -10.58
N ALA A 197 -22.17 12.18 -10.33
CA ALA A 197 -21.12 12.10 -11.34
C ALA A 197 -20.39 10.76 -11.23
N VAL A 198 -20.48 9.95 -12.27
CA VAL A 198 -19.76 8.68 -12.33
C VAL A 198 -18.26 8.95 -12.33
N PRO A 199 -17.47 8.31 -11.44
CA PRO A 199 -16.02 8.50 -11.43
C PRO A 199 -15.39 7.92 -12.70
N HIS A 200 -14.31 8.55 -13.14
CA HIS A 200 -13.52 8.03 -14.27
C HIS A 200 -12.76 6.76 -13.88
N GLU A 201 -12.16 6.78 -12.70
CA GLU A 201 -11.40 5.67 -12.12
C GLU A 201 -11.69 5.53 -10.63
N THR A 202 -11.51 4.32 -10.09
CA THR A 202 -11.63 4.07 -8.66
C THR A 202 -10.41 3.32 -8.14
N LEU A 203 -9.87 3.80 -7.01
CA LEU A 203 -8.87 3.10 -6.21
C LEU A 203 -9.56 2.46 -5.00
N TRP A 204 -9.48 1.14 -4.90
CA TRP A 204 -10.05 0.34 -3.83
C TRP A 204 -8.99 0.01 -2.79
N ILE A 205 -9.18 0.43 -1.55
CA ILE A 205 -8.21 0.24 -0.45
C ILE A 205 -8.79 -0.71 0.58
N PHE A 206 -7.97 -1.70 1.04
CA PHE A 206 -8.37 -2.69 2.03
C PHE A 206 -7.38 -2.69 3.20
N THR A 207 -7.81 -2.25 4.41
CA THR A 207 -6.96 -2.02 5.59
C THR A 207 -7.23 -3.02 6.72
N PHE A 208 -7.48 -4.28 6.39
CA PHE A 208 -7.64 -5.36 7.39
C PHE A 208 -6.30 -5.96 7.82
N GLY A 209 -6.26 -6.56 9.00
CA GLY A 209 -5.16 -7.36 9.52
C GLY A 209 -4.71 -6.98 10.93
N THR A 210 -4.74 -5.71 11.31
CA THR A 210 -4.25 -5.24 12.62
C THR A 210 -4.97 -5.94 13.78
N TRP A 211 -6.30 -5.96 13.75
CA TRP A 211 -7.12 -6.55 14.82
C TRP A 211 -7.24 -8.06 14.69
N GLU A 212 -7.11 -8.59 13.48
CA GLU A 212 -6.93 -10.01 13.25
C GLU A 212 -5.69 -10.50 14.01
N ILE A 213 -4.52 -9.87 13.81
CA ILE A 213 -3.30 -10.25 14.50
C ILE A 213 -3.42 -10.06 16.01
N TRP A 214 -4.06 -8.96 16.46
CA TRP A 214 -4.34 -8.74 17.88
C TRP A 214 -5.08 -9.93 18.49
N ASN A 215 -6.11 -10.43 17.88
CA ASN A 215 -6.91 -11.54 18.40
C ASN A 215 -6.21 -12.89 18.20
N MET A 216 -5.71 -13.17 16.99
CA MET A 216 -5.12 -14.46 16.64
C MET A 216 -3.80 -14.74 17.35
N ALA A 217 -3.10 -13.74 17.84
CA ALA A 217 -1.88 -13.94 18.62
C ALA A 217 -2.10 -14.79 19.88
N ALA A 218 -3.34 -14.86 20.38
CA ALA A 218 -3.73 -15.68 21.55
C ALA A 218 -4.05 -17.14 21.17
N LEU A 219 -4.26 -17.43 19.88
CA LEU A 219 -4.55 -18.78 19.39
C LEU A 219 -3.29 -19.64 19.30
N PRO A 220 -3.44 -20.97 19.28
CA PRO A 220 -2.36 -21.85 18.83
C PRO A 220 -1.85 -21.43 17.45
N LEU A 221 -0.52 -21.38 17.28
CA LEU A 221 0.09 -20.80 16.08
C LEU A 221 -0.43 -21.41 14.78
N GLY A 222 -0.52 -22.74 14.68
CA GLY A 222 -1.02 -23.42 13.48
C GLY A 222 -2.48 -23.07 13.17
N THR A 223 -3.35 -23.00 14.19
CA THR A 223 -4.74 -22.55 14.04
C THR A 223 -4.83 -21.11 13.53
N ALA A 224 -3.96 -20.24 14.05
CA ALA A 224 -3.90 -18.85 13.59
C ALA A 224 -3.43 -18.73 12.13
N GLU A 225 -2.47 -19.53 11.70
CA GLU A 225 -2.02 -19.58 10.29
C GLU A 225 -3.14 -20.06 9.36
N ASP A 226 -3.82 -21.16 9.70
CA ASP A 226 -4.95 -21.68 8.91
C ASP A 226 -6.10 -20.65 8.82
N LEU A 227 -6.32 -19.92 9.90
CA LEU A 227 -7.34 -18.85 9.92
C LEU A 227 -6.94 -17.65 9.04
N ILE A 228 -5.66 -17.28 9.01
CA ILE A 228 -5.15 -16.24 8.10
C ILE A 228 -5.38 -16.66 6.64
N ASP A 229 -5.07 -17.89 6.28
CA ASP A 229 -5.30 -18.41 4.93
C ASP A 229 -6.77 -18.35 4.54
N SER A 230 -7.65 -18.71 5.47
CA SER A 230 -9.11 -18.64 5.28
C SER A 230 -9.60 -17.20 5.14
N MET A 231 -9.11 -16.27 5.98
CA MET A 231 -9.47 -14.85 5.91
C MET A 231 -8.95 -14.19 4.63
N THR A 232 -7.71 -14.49 4.24
CA THR A 232 -7.13 -14.00 2.98
C THR A 232 -7.96 -14.47 1.78
N THR A 233 -8.33 -15.75 1.75
CA THR A 233 -9.22 -16.30 0.71
C THR A 233 -10.55 -15.57 0.69
N HIS A 234 -11.13 -15.30 1.86
CA HIS A 234 -12.39 -14.54 1.98
C HIS A 234 -12.24 -13.11 1.46
N ILE A 235 -11.17 -12.39 1.82
CA ILE A 235 -10.91 -11.02 1.35
C ILE A 235 -10.87 -10.99 -0.18
N PHE A 236 -10.10 -11.88 -0.83
CA PHE A 236 -10.02 -11.91 -2.28
C PHE A 236 -11.32 -12.37 -2.96
N ALA A 237 -12.13 -13.21 -2.31
CA ALA A 237 -13.47 -13.52 -2.79
C ALA A 237 -14.38 -12.28 -2.76
N GLN A 238 -14.28 -11.44 -1.74
CA GLN A 238 -15.03 -10.18 -1.63
C GLN A 238 -14.52 -9.12 -2.61
N ILE A 239 -13.22 -9.02 -2.85
CA ILE A 239 -12.63 -8.17 -3.90
C ILE A 239 -13.14 -8.59 -5.27
N GLU A 240 -13.18 -9.89 -5.55
CA GLU A 240 -13.75 -10.42 -6.81
C GLU A 240 -15.25 -10.16 -6.93
N HIS A 241 -15.99 -10.23 -5.83
CA HIS A 241 -17.39 -9.85 -5.82
C HIS A 241 -17.59 -8.38 -6.20
N LEU A 242 -16.80 -7.49 -5.61
CA LEU A 242 -16.83 -6.06 -5.91
C LEU A 242 -16.39 -5.78 -7.37
N TYR A 243 -15.35 -6.48 -7.86
CA TYR A 243 -14.93 -6.42 -9.27
C TYR A 243 -16.07 -6.76 -10.22
N LYS A 244 -16.80 -7.85 -9.96
CA LYS A 244 -17.97 -8.22 -10.79
C LYS A 244 -19.04 -7.14 -10.78
N HIS A 245 -19.31 -6.52 -9.64
CA HIS A 245 -20.24 -5.41 -9.55
C HIS A 245 -19.78 -4.16 -10.31
N SER A 246 -18.48 -3.91 -10.40
CA SER A 246 -17.93 -2.78 -11.17
C SER A 246 -18.14 -2.89 -12.68
N LEU A 247 -18.46 -4.08 -13.20
CA LEU A 247 -18.73 -4.31 -14.62
C LEU A 247 -20.12 -3.81 -15.07
N TYR A 248 -21.02 -3.50 -14.10
CA TYR A 248 -22.39 -3.10 -14.41
C TYR A 248 -22.54 -1.57 -14.31
N PRO A 249 -22.95 -0.88 -15.40
CA PRO A 249 -23.09 0.58 -15.41
C PRO A 249 -24.07 1.15 -14.36
N ASN A 250 -25.01 0.34 -13.90
CA ASN A 250 -25.99 0.74 -12.88
C ASN A 250 -25.50 0.50 -11.44
N SER A 251 -24.32 -0.07 -11.26
CA SER A 251 -23.74 -0.31 -9.94
C SER A 251 -23.02 0.94 -9.43
N VAL A 252 -23.10 1.18 -8.13
CA VAL A 252 -22.28 2.22 -7.47
C VAL A 252 -20.77 1.94 -7.63
N ALA A 253 -20.37 0.68 -7.84
CA ALA A 253 -18.99 0.28 -8.03
C ALA A 253 -18.44 0.62 -9.43
N PHE A 254 -19.30 0.99 -10.39
CA PHE A 254 -18.92 1.29 -11.76
C PHE A 254 -18.05 2.56 -11.85
N SER A 255 -17.11 2.55 -12.79
CA SER A 255 -16.28 3.70 -13.19
C SER A 255 -16.35 3.84 -14.70
N ASP A 256 -16.55 5.07 -15.19
CA ASP A 256 -16.65 5.35 -16.63
C ASP A 256 -15.29 5.83 -17.18
N PHE A 257 -14.39 4.90 -17.36
CA PHE A 257 -13.03 5.15 -17.85
C PHE A 257 -13.03 5.89 -19.21
N TRP A 258 -14.03 5.62 -20.04
CA TRP A 258 -14.08 6.13 -21.40
C TRP A 258 -14.77 7.49 -21.53
N SER A 259 -15.44 7.99 -20.47
CA SER A 259 -16.25 9.23 -20.55
C SER A 259 -15.47 10.46 -21.03
N ASN A 260 -14.21 10.57 -20.60
CA ASN A 260 -13.33 11.69 -20.94
C ASN A 260 -12.23 11.33 -21.95
N ALA A 261 -12.26 10.13 -22.51
CA ALA A 261 -11.25 9.71 -23.48
C ALA A 261 -11.32 10.57 -24.75
N THR A 262 -10.17 11.08 -25.17
CA THR A 262 -10.03 11.79 -26.44
C THR A 262 -10.04 10.79 -27.60
N GLU A 263 -10.35 11.28 -28.81
CA GLU A 263 -10.32 10.42 -30.00
C GLU A 263 -8.93 9.78 -30.21
N SER A 264 -7.86 10.52 -29.93
CA SER A 264 -6.49 10.00 -30.01
C SER A 264 -6.21 8.89 -28.97
N GLN A 265 -6.71 9.02 -27.75
CA GLN A 265 -6.59 7.98 -26.72
C GLN A 265 -7.39 6.73 -27.10
N VAL A 266 -8.62 6.90 -27.61
CA VAL A 266 -9.40 5.76 -28.11
C VAL A 266 -8.66 5.04 -29.23
N GLN A 267 -8.08 5.78 -30.19
CA GLN A 267 -7.28 5.18 -31.27
C GLN A 267 -6.03 4.46 -30.76
N GLU A 268 -5.29 5.06 -29.81
CA GLU A 268 -4.10 4.44 -29.20
C GLU A 268 -4.46 3.14 -28.48
N LEU A 269 -5.49 3.15 -27.63
CA LEU A 269 -5.87 2.02 -26.80
C LEU A 269 -6.63 0.91 -27.55
N THR A 270 -7.25 1.23 -28.70
CA THR A 270 -7.96 0.28 -29.55
C THR A 270 -7.18 -0.15 -30.80
N ALA A 271 -5.92 0.28 -30.93
CA ALA A 271 -5.07 -0.10 -32.06
C ALA A 271 -4.80 -1.62 -32.09
N PRO A 272 -4.57 -2.20 -33.27
CA PRO A 272 -4.36 -3.65 -33.44
C PRO A 272 -3.26 -4.30 -32.59
N ASN A 273 -2.32 -3.56 -32.06
CA ASN A 273 -1.24 -4.06 -31.20
C ASN A 273 -1.22 -3.37 -29.83
N ALA A 274 -2.30 -2.66 -29.46
CA ALA A 274 -2.34 -1.89 -28.23
C ALA A 274 -1.99 -2.71 -26.98
N ALA A 275 -2.46 -3.97 -26.93
CA ALA A 275 -2.20 -4.84 -25.78
C ALA A 275 -0.73 -5.24 -25.60
N SER A 276 0.11 -5.16 -26.67
CA SER A 276 1.55 -5.46 -26.58
C SER A 276 2.43 -4.22 -26.39
N ASP A 277 1.94 -3.07 -26.82
CA ASP A 277 2.75 -1.85 -26.94
C ASP A 277 2.34 -0.76 -25.95
N VAL A 278 1.15 -0.88 -25.32
CA VAL A 278 0.63 0.09 -24.35
C VAL A 278 0.93 -0.38 -22.93
N ASP A 279 1.37 0.53 -22.09
CA ASP A 279 1.53 0.28 -20.66
C ASP A 279 0.17 -0.06 -20.04
N ASP A 280 0.06 -1.24 -19.41
CA ASP A 280 -1.18 -1.76 -18.79
C ASP A 280 -1.85 -0.76 -17.84
N ARG A 281 -1.06 0.12 -17.20
CA ARG A 281 -1.56 1.16 -16.29
C ARG A 281 -2.40 2.23 -17.00
N LYS A 282 -2.26 2.38 -18.33
CA LYS A 282 -3.07 3.29 -19.16
C LYS A 282 -4.41 2.71 -19.57
N LEU A 283 -4.57 1.39 -19.45
CA LEU A 283 -5.80 0.70 -19.78
C LEU A 283 -6.83 0.88 -18.67
N GLU A 284 -8.06 0.50 -18.94
CA GLU A 284 -9.10 0.43 -17.92
C GLU A 284 -8.70 -0.62 -16.85
N ASN A 285 -8.58 -0.18 -15.61
CA ASN A 285 -8.12 -1.01 -14.51
C ASN A 285 -9.06 -0.95 -13.30
N PHE A 286 -9.29 -2.11 -12.68
CA PHE A 286 -9.80 -2.21 -11.33
C PHE A 286 -8.60 -2.25 -10.38
N ARG A 287 -8.33 -1.13 -9.70
CA ARG A 287 -7.10 -0.92 -8.93
C ARG A 287 -7.30 -1.19 -7.45
N VAL A 288 -6.59 -2.17 -6.92
CA VAL A 288 -6.62 -2.57 -5.51
C VAL A 288 -5.33 -2.15 -4.80
N LEU A 289 -5.46 -1.56 -3.62
CA LEU A 289 -4.34 -1.15 -2.76
C LEU A 289 -4.47 -1.83 -1.41
N ILE A 290 -3.41 -2.52 -0.99
CA ILE A 290 -3.35 -3.25 0.27
C ILE A 290 -2.11 -2.79 1.05
N PRO A 291 -2.26 -2.16 2.23
CA PRO A 291 -1.11 -1.83 3.06
C PRO A 291 -0.58 -3.08 3.76
N LYS A 292 0.75 -3.17 3.89
CA LYS A 292 1.41 -4.09 4.82
C LYS A 292 1.13 -3.65 6.24
N LEU A 293 1.05 -4.63 7.12
CA LEU A 293 0.79 -4.38 8.52
C LEU A 293 2.03 -3.78 9.21
N PHE A 294 1.78 -2.87 10.12
CA PHE A 294 2.75 -2.53 11.14
C PHE A 294 2.72 -3.60 12.24
N ASP A 295 3.88 -3.96 12.78
CA ASP A 295 3.97 -4.91 13.89
C ASP A 295 3.29 -4.31 15.12
N ILE A 296 2.09 -4.80 15.43
CA ILE A 296 1.26 -4.30 16.53
C ILE A 296 1.96 -4.41 17.88
N THR A 297 2.95 -5.30 18.04
CA THR A 297 3.72 -5.45 19.28
C THR A 297 4.61 -4.25 19.60
N LEU A 298 4.86 -3.40 18.61
CA LEU A 298 5.62 -2.16 18.74
C LEU A 298 4.74 -0.95 19.08
N THR A 299 3.42 -1.11 19.11
CA THR A 299 2.50 -0.04 19.50
C THR A 299 2.47 0.13 21.02
N PRO A 300 2.21 1.34 21.52
CA PRO A 300 2.01 1.56 22.96
C PRO A 300 0.92 0.66 23.56
N GLY A 301 -0.17 0.42 22.80
CA GLY A 301 -1.31 -0.38 23.23
C GLY A 301 -1.01 -1.85 23.48
N TRP A 302 0.01 -2.40 22.84
CA TRP A 302 0.39 -3.80 23.09
C TRP A 302 0.74 -4.08 24.54
N ARG A 303 1.29 -3.08 25.26
CA ARG A 303 1.64 -3.21 26.69
C ARG A 303 0.42 -3.40 27.59
N GLY A 304 -0.74 -2.88 27.18
CA GLY A 304 -2.02 -3.04 27.86
C GLY A 304 -2.76 -4.34 27.52
N ARG A 305 -2.18 -5.21 26.68
CA ARG A 305 -2.79 -6.48 26.31
C ARG A 305 -3.03 -7.36 27.53
N PRO A 306 -4.24 -7.97 27.67
CA PRO A 306 -4.53 -8.88 28.77
C PRO A 306 -3.50 -10.00 28.87
N SER A 307 -3.04 -10.29 30.11
CA SER A 307 -2.15 -11.42 30.35
C SER A 307 -2.93 -12.73 30.29
N PRO A 308 -2.50 -13.74 29.50
CA PRO A 308 -3.18 -15.02 29.49
C PRO A 308 -2.97 -15.77 30.80
N PRO A 309 -3.88 -16.71 31.16
CA PRO A 309 -3.70 -17.58 32.31
C PRO A 309 -2.53 -18.56 32.09
N PHE A 310 -1.89 -18.96 33.19
CA PHE A 310 -0.87 -20.00 33.15
C PHE A 310 -1.44 -21.30 32.57
N PRO A 311 -0.73 -22.03 31.66
CA PRO A 311 0.70 -21.89 31.31
C PRO A 311 0.97 -20.97 30.10
N ASN A 312 -0.06 -20.41 29.48
CA ASN A 312 0.10 -19.47 28.37
C ASN A 312 0.83 -18.20 28.83
N THR A 313 1.58 -17.56 27.96
CA THR A 313 2.39 -16.39 28.32
C THR A 313 2.23 -15.24 27.34
N GLN A 314 2.33 -14.01 27.84
CA GLN A 314 2.34 -12.83 27.00
C GLN A 314 3.53 -12.83 26.02
N ALA A 315 4.68 -13.39 26.42
CA ALA A 315 5.85 -13.53 25.55
C ALA A 315 5.56 -14.45 24.35
N GLU A 316 4.77 -15.51 24.54
CA GLU A 316 4.31 -16.36 23.45
C GLU A 316 3.37 -15.64 22.50
N GLN A 317 2.39 -14.91 23.03
CA GLN A 317 1.49 -14.09 22.23
C GLN A 317 2.25 -13.02 21.43
N THR A 318 3.26 -12.38 22.04
CA THR A 318 4.13 -11.41 21.34
C THR A 318 4.90 -12.07 20.20
N ARG A 319 5.51 -13.23 20.43
CA ARG A 319 6.18 -14.00 19.39
C ARG A 319 5.23 -14.39 18.26
N ASN A 320 4.03 -14.85 18.61
CA ASN A 320 3.01 -15.22 17.65
C ASN A 320 2.58 -13.99 16.82
N ALA A 321 2.32 -12.83 17.44
CA ALA A 321 1.94 -11.62 16.73
C ALA A 321 2.99 -11.18 15.71
N VAL A 322 4.28 -11.16 16.09
CA VAL A 322 5.39 -10.82 15.18
C VAL A 322 5.44 -11.79 13.98
N TRP A 323 5.24 -13.08 14.23
CA TRP A 323 5.22 -14.09 13.18
C TRP A 323 4.00 -13.94 12.27
N LEU A 324 2.81 -13.83 12.84
CA LEU A 324 1.54 -13.74 12.13
C LEU A 324 1.44 -12.47 11.29
N THR A 325 2.02 -11.34 11.74
CA THR A 325 2.11 -10.11 10.94
C THR A 325 2.83 -10.36 9.61
N ARG A 326 3.97 -11.06 9.63
CA ARG A 326 4.71 -11.41 8.42
C ARG A 326 3.97 -12.43 7.55
N TYR A 327 3.33 -13.40 8.20
CA TYR A 327 2.56 -14.44 7.52
C TYR A 327 1.35 -13.81 6.80
N TRP A 328 0.64 -12.88 7.46
CA TRP A 328 -0.45 -12.10 6.85
C TRP A 328 0.02 -11.35 5.61
N ASP A 329 1.10 -10.59 5.70
CA ASP A 329 1.64 -9.83 4.57
C ASP A 329 1.99 -10.71 3.38
N GLN A 330 2.57 -11.89 3.63
CA GLN A 330 2.88 -12.87 2.59
C GLN A 330 1.62 -13.48 1.98
N ALA A 331 0.65 -13.85 2.81
CA ALA A 331 -0.62 -14.42 2.35
C ALA A 331 -1.40 -13.42 1.49
N MET A 332 -1.42 -12.14 1.89
CA MET A 332 -2.05 -11.06 1.12
C MET A 332 -1.33 -10.80 -0.21
N ASP A 333 0.00 -10.81 -0.24
CA ASP A 333 0.77 -10.64 -1.49
C ASP A 333 0.51 -11.79 -2.47
N LEU A 334 0.57 -13.04 -1.98
CA LEU A 334 0.25 -14.22 -2.79
C LEU A 334 -1.20 -14.22 -3.27
N GLY A 335 -2.13 -13.83 -2.43
CA GLY A 335 -3.55 -13.67 -2.78
C GLY A 335 -3.75 -12.63 -3.87
N LEU A 336 -3.06 -11.48 -3.76
CA LEU A 336 -3.12 -10.41 -4.74
C LEU A 336 -2.56 -10.85 -6.10
N MET A 337 -1.41 -11.55 -6.11
CA MET A 337 -0.84 -12.10 -7.33
C MET A 337 -1.80 -13.07 -8.02
N ARG A 338 -2.35 -14.03 -7.28
CA ARG A 338 -3.33 -15.02 -7.81
C ARG A 338 -4.59 -14.32 -8.33
N TRP A 339 -5.09 -13.31 -7.63
CA TRP A 339 -6.28 -12.58 -8.04
C TRP A 339 -6.04 -11.79 -9.34
N LYS A 340 -4.86 -11.17 -9.51
CA LYS A 340 -4.48 -10.48 -10.75
C LYS A 340 -4.42 -11.44 -11.95
N GLU A 341 -4.02 -12.67 -11.75
CA GLU A 341 -3.93 -13.71 -12.79
C GLU A 341 -5.27 -14.38 -13.10
N MET A 342 -6.34 -14.09 -12.33
CA MET A 342 -7.65 -14.67 -12.59
C MET A 342 -8.20 -14.22 -13.93
N ARG A 343 -8.73 -15.19 -14.69
CA ARG A 343 -9.41 -14.90 -15.97
C ARG A 343 -10.69 -14.11 -15.74
N THR A 344 -10.89 -13.11 -16.57
CA THR A 344 -12.13 -12.35 -16.59
C THR A 344 -13.22 -13.17 -17.25
N LYS A 345 -14.34 -13.38 -16.53
CA LYS A 345 -15.53 -14.01 -17.10
C LYS A 345 -16.49 -12.93 -17.55
N LYS A 346 -17.16 -13.14 -18.69
CA LYS A 346 -18.24 -12.27 -19.13
C LYS A 346 -19.35 -12.20 -18.07
N PRO A 347 -20.08 -11.08 -17.96
CA PRO A 347 -21.19 -10.93 -17.02
C PRO A 347 -22.29 -11.98 -17.18
N ASP A 348 -22.47 -12.54 -18.39
CA ASP A 348 -23.40 -13.63 -18.70
C ASP A 348 -22.90 -15.03 -18.27
N GLY A 349 -21.74 -15.10 -17.65
CA GLY A 349 -21.12 -16.34 -17.21
C GLY A 349 -20.35 -17.10 -18.28
N VAL A 350 -20.30 -16.62 -19.51
CA VAL A 350 -19.47 -17.23 -20.56
C VAL A 350 -18.01 -16.95 -20.26
N ILE A 351 -17.24 -18.02 -20.10
CA ILE A 351 -15.77 -17.92 -20.00
C ILE A 351 -15.26 -17.69 -21.42
N ASP A 352 -14.47 -16.64 -21.60
CA ASP A 352 -13.71 -16.51 -22.85
C ASP A 352 -12.61 -17.57 -22.82
N GLU A 353 -12.75 -18.63 -23.64
CA GLU A 353 -11.81 -19.76 -23.67
C GLU A 353 -10.46 -19.39 -24.29
N THR A 354 -10.31 -18.18 -24.75
CA THR A 354 -9.05 -17.71 -25.32
C THR A 354 -8.10 -17.26 -24.25
N ASP A 355 -7.15 -18.08 -24.03
CA ASP A 355 -6.21 -18.24 -22.96
C ASP A 355 -5.07 -17.25 -22.89
N GLU A 356 -5.15 -16.16 -23.58
CA GLU A 356 -4.07 -15.20 -23.54
C GLU A 356 -4.65 -13.82 -23.34
N HIS A 357 -3.93 -12.96 -22.66
CA HIS A 357 -3.99 -11.52 -22.78
C HIS A 357 -3.86 -11.09 -24.27
N VAL A 358 -4.41 -11.89 -25.15
CA VAL A 358 -4.33 -11.79 -26.60
C VAL A 358 -5.69 -11.35 -27.09
N VAL A 359 -5.68 -10.19 -27.42
CA VAL A 359 -6.28 -9.63 -28.58
C VAL A 359 -6.53 -10.69 -29.66
N LYS A 360 -7.74 -11.21 -29.72
CA LYS A 360 -8.12 -12.12 -30.78
C LYS A 360 -8.17 -11.36 -32.10
N ARG A 361 -7.15 -11.53 -32.92
CA ARG A 361 -7.25 -11.17 -34.33
C ARG A 361 -8.37 -12.01 -34.96
N ARG A 362 -9.48 -11.41 -35.31
CA ARG A 362 -10.48 -12.04 -36.16
C ARG A 362 -9.89 -12.09 -37.54
N ASN A 363 -9.32 -13.23 -37.94
CA ASN A 363 -9.04 -13.49 -39.33
C ASN A 363 -10.39 -13.70 -40.02
N GLU A 364 -10.83 -12.73 -40.79
CA GLU A 364 -11.86 -12.93 -41.80
C GLU A 364 -11.26 -13.72 -42.95
N GLU A 365 -11.14 -15.03 -42.79
CA GLU A 365 -11.22 -15.95 -43.93
C GLU A 365 -12.54 -16.70 -43.75
N GLY A 366 -13.38 -16.53 -44.79
CA GLY A 366 -14.77 -16.89 -44.77
C GLY A 366 -15.03 -18.32 -44.36
N ASP A 367 -15.99 -18.44 -43.49
CA ASP A 367 -16.93 -19.52 -43.55
C ASP A 367 -18.29 -19.02 -43.05
N GLU A 368 -19.27 -19.05 -43.92
CA GLU A 368 -20.68 -18.84 -43.61
C GLU A 368 -21.14 -20.01 -42.76
N SER A 369 -21.58 -19.70 -41.61
CA SER A 369 -22.55 -20.37 -40.72
C SER A 369 -22.03 -20.57 -39.30
N ASP A 370 -22.33 -19.61 -38.44
CA ASP A 370 -22.97 -19.93 -37.18
C ASP A 370 -23.47 -18.64 -36.52
N ASN A 371 -24.75 -18.64 -36.26
CA ASN A 371 -25.52 -17.59 -35.57
C ASN A 371 -25.17 -17.55 -34.07
N ASN A 372 -23.89 -17.35 -33.72
CA ASN A 372 -23.50 -17.00 -32.37
C ASN A 372 -23.29 -15.49 -32.34
N GLN A 373 -24.25 -14.76 -31.83
CA GLN A 373 -24.13 -13.36 -31.44
C GLN A 373 -22.98 -13.24 -30.44
N SER A 374 -21.76 -13.09 -30.95
CA SER A 374 -20.64 -12.64 -30.13
C SER A 374 -20.92 -11.19 -29.75
N HIS A 375 -21.39 -10.96 -28.52
CA HIS A 375 -21.51 -9.62 -27.99
C HIS A 375 -20.13 -8.97 -28.05
N SER A 376 -20.03 -7.94 -28.88
CA SER A 376 -18.82 -7.14 -29.04
C SER A 376 -18.57 -6.34 -27.77
N LEU A 377 -17.31 -6.10 -27.44
CA LEU A 377 -16.93 -5.19 -26.34
C LEU A 377 -17.62 -3.81 -26.49
N PHE A 378 -17.94 -3.39 -27.71
CA PHE A 378 -18.71 -2.18 -27.98
C PHE A 378 -20.07 -2.15 -27.26
N ASP A 379 -20.66 -3.32 -26.95
CA ASP A 379 -21.93 -3.38 -26.24
C ASP A 379 -21.81 -2.96 -24.77
N TYR A 380 -20.60 -2.97 -24.22
CA TYR A 380 -20.30 -2.55 -22.85
C TYR A 380 -19.76 -1.12 -22.74
N LEU A 381 -19.43 -0.48 -23.88
CA LEU A 381 -19.04 0.92 -23.86
C LEU A 381 -20.28 1.82 -23.68
N PRO A 382 -20.15 2.92 -22.91
CA PRO A 382 -21.18 3.95 -22.84
C PRO A 382 -21.60 4.41 -24.23
N ALA A 383 -22.88 4.71 -24.41
CA ALA A 383 -23.44 5.07 -25.72
C ALA A 383 -22.70 6.23 -26.40
N SER A 384 -22.18 7.18 -25.61
CA SER A 384 -21.35 8.29 -26.09
C SER A 384 -20.00 7.87 -26.66
N MET A 385 -19.49 6.69 -26.27
CA MET A 385 -18.20 6.15 -26.72
C MET A 385 -18.34 5.15 -27.85
N ARG A 386 -19.50 4.47 -27.97
CA ARG A 386 -19.78 3.57 -29.10
C ARG A 386 -19.64 4.29 -30.43
N SER A 387 -20.19 5.51 -30.55
CA SER A 387 -20.10 6.31 -31.77
C SER A 387 -18.67 6.75 -32.07
N LYS A 388 -17.88 7.13 -31.04
CA LYS A 388 -16.48 7.52 -31.23
C LYS A 388 -15.60 6.33 -31.60
N ALA A 389 -15.77 5.18 -30.95
CA ALA A 389 -15.04 3.96 -31.25
C ALA A 389 -15.39 3.41 -32.62
N LEU A 390 -16.68 3.40 -33.02
CA LEU A 390 -17.14 2.99 -34.33
C LEU A 390 -16.57 3.90 -35.45
N ASN A 391 -16.62 5.22 -35.28
CA ASN A 391 -16.10 6.17 -36.24
C ASN A 391 -14.58 6.04 -36.42
N ALA A 392 -13.84 5.79 -35.33
CA ALA A 392 -12.40 5.56 -35.37
C ALA A 392 -12.04 4.25 -36.07
N THR A 393 -12.93 3.25 -36.02
CA THR A 393 -12.72 1.92 -36.61
C THR A 393 -13.09 1.88 -38.08
N GLU A 394 -14.21 2.53 -38.47
CA GLU A 394 -14.65 2.61 -39.89
C GLU A 394 -13.67 3.37 -40.78
N ALA A 395 -12.93 4.34 -40.22
CA ALA A 395 -11.96 5.15 -40.96
C ALA A 395 -10.74 4.36 -41.46
N LYS A 396 -10.47 3.15 -40.96
CA LYS A 396 -9.22 2.43 -41.28
C LYS A 396 -9.38 1.05 -41.87
N ASN A 397 -10.58 0.48 -42.00
CA ASN A 397 -10.76 -0.92 -42.46
C ASN A 397 -9.85 -1.93 -41.71
N GLU A 398 -9.48 -1.67 -40.48
CA GLU A 398 -8.51 -2.46 -39.71
C GLU A 398 -9.13 -3.16 -38.51
N ARG A 399 -8.63 -4.34 -38.24
CA ARG A 399 -8.95 -5.27 -37.18
C ARG A 399 -8.90 -4.58 -35.83
N VAL A 400 -10.04 -4.46 -35.18
CA VAL A 400 -10.13 -3.85 -33.84
C VAL A 400 -9.78 -4.89 -32.80
N ILE A 401 -8.87 -4.51 -31.92
CA ILE A 401 -8.52 -5.26 -30.74
C ILE A 401 -9.37 -4.73 -29.60
N TYR A 402 -10.10 -5.62 -28.99
CA TYR A 402 -10.89 -5.31 -27.81
C TYR A 402 -10.05 -5.64 -26.58
N ALA A 403 -9.74 -4.65 -25.73
CA ALA A 403 -9.36 -4.92 -24.36
C ALA A 403 -10.62 -5.47 -23.66
N PRO A 404 -10.61 -6.73 -23.22
CA PRO A 404 -11.75 -7.27 -22.50
C PRO A 404 -11.75 -6.65 -21.13
N TYR A 405 -12.79 -6.14 -20.59
CA TYR A 405 -13.01 -5.74 -19.20
C TYR A 405 -11.86 -5.00 -18.48
N PRO A 406 -12.14 -4.25 -17.38
CA PRO A 406 -11.10 -3.67 -16.55
C PRO A 406 -10.08 -4.74 -16.13
N LEU A 407 -8.80 -4.46 -16.36
CA LEU A 407 -7.73 -5.35 -15.89
C LEU A 407 -7.74 -5.39 -14.36
N ARG A 408 -7.54 -6.57 -13.78
CA ARG A 408 -7.28 -6.68 -12.36
C ARG A 408 -5.88 -6.19 -12.07
N ASN A 409 -5.76 -5.06 -11.40
CA ASN A 409 -4.48 -4.48 -11.01
C ASN A 409 -4.44 -4.26 -9.51
N GLY A 410 -3.30 -4.43 -8.90
CA GLY A 410 -3.18 -4.25 -7.47
C GLY A 410 -1.75 -4.13 -7.00
N LEU A 411 -1.60 -3.43 -5.89
CA LEU A 411 -0.31 -3.13 -5.29
C LEU A 411 -0.38 -3.32 -3.78
N GLN A 412 0.62 -3.97 -3.21
CA GLN A 412 0.87 -3.95 -1.78
C GLN A 412 1.88 -2.83 -1.47
N ILE A 413 1.54 -1.93 -0.54
CA ILE A 413 2.36 -0.81 -0.10
C ILE A 413 2.89 -1.06 1.31
N ASP A 414 3.96 -0.34 1.69
CA ASP A 414 4.62 -0.52 2.99
C ASP A 414 4.64 0.77 3.82
N PRO A 415 3.49 1.19 4.40
CA PRO A 415 3.42 2.34 5.31
C PRO A 415 4.19 2.07 6.62
N ALA A 416 4.28 0.81 7.05
CA ALA A 416 4.96 0.38 8.27
C ALA A 416 6.45 0.76 8.26
N LYS A 417 7.08 0.72 7.09
CA LYS A 417 8.50 1.08 6.94
C LYS A 417 8.80 2.51 7.39
N THR A 418 7.94 3.46 7.07
CA THR A 418 8.14 4.87 7.49
C THR A 418 8.01 5.03 8.99
N ILE A 419 7.04 4.34 9.61
CA ILE A 419 6.86 4.33 11.07
C ILE A 419 8.10 3.73 11.75
N LEU A 420 8.56 2.57 11.28
CA LEU A 420 9.77 1.91 11.81
C LEU A 420 11.03 2.77 11.64
N ASN A 421 11.14 3.50 10.53
CA ASN A 421 12.27 4.41 10.32
C ASN A 421 12.26 5.54 11.36
N ALA A 422 11.10 6.13 11.66
CA ALA A 422 10.98 7.16 12.69
C ALA A 422 11.32 6.64 14.09
N MET A 423 10.88 5.42 14.44
CA MET A 423 11.24 4.77 15.70
C MET A 423 12.75 4.48 15.79
N THR A 424 13.32 3.95 14.71
CA THR A 424 14.76 3.66 14.65
C THR A 424 15.59 4.93 14.78
N GLU A 425 15.18 6.01 14.14
CA GLU A 425 15.85 7.31 14.20
C GLU A 425 15.90 7.83 15.65
N GLU A 426 14.78 7.79 16.37
CA GLU A 426 14.72 8.25 17.76
C GLU A 426 15.59 7.39 18.67
N ASP A 427 15.51 6.06 18.56
CA ASP A 427 16.32 5.14 19.39
C ASP A 427 17.82 5.33 19.14
N MET A 428 18.26 5.57 17.90
CA MET A 428 19.64 5.88 17.55
C MET A 428 20.09 7.22 18.14
N GLN A 429 19.24 8.25 18.06
CA GLN A 429 19.53 9.56 18.64
C GLN A 429 19.62 9.51 20.16
N ARG A 430 18.68 8.84 20.83
CA ARG A 430 18.68 8.64 22.26
C ARG A 430 19.94 7.92 22.73
N SER A 431 20.41 6.95 21.97
CA SER A 431 21.63 6.20 22.23
C SER A 431 22.90 6.93 21.80
N ALA A 432 22.81 8.12 21.20
CA ALA A 432 23.89 8.88 20.60
C ALA A 432 24.71 8.06 19.58
N VAL A 433 24.06 7.14 18.86
CA VAL A 433 24.63 6.26 17.85
C VAL A 433 24.19 6.72 16.45
N LYS A 434 25.05 6.56 15.48
CA LYS A 434 24.76 6.80 14.07
C LYS A 434 25.12 5.57 13.26
N ASP A 435 24.24 5.18 12.34
CA ASP A 435 24.52 4.04 11.49
C ASP A 435 25.03 4.46 10.09
N SER A 436 25.43 3.48 9.29
CA SER A 436 25.89 3.68 7.92
C SER A 436 24.77 4.05 6.93
N LYS A 437 23.50 3.88 7.31
CA LYS A 437 22.32 4.20 6.50
C LYS A 437 21.82 5.63 6.77
N GLY A 438 22.40 6.33 7.73
CA GLY A 438 22.07 7.70 8.08
C GLY A 438 21.10 7.84 9.25
N PHE A 439 20.69 6.76 9.92
CA PHE A 439 19.90 6.86 11.13
C PHE A 439 20.70 7.49 12.28
N GLY A 440 20.02 8.25 13.12
CA GLY A 440 20.62 9.02 14.22
C GLY A 440 21.23 10.36 13.75
N THR A 441 20.92 10.82 12.52
CA THR A 441 21.50 12.03 11.95
C THR A 441 20.50 13.12 11.60
N LEU A 442 19.20 12.86 11.69
CA LEU A 442 18.18 13.84 11.32
C LEU A 442 18.27 15.10 12.19
N SER A 443 18.06 16.24 11.57
CA SER A 443 18.04 17.53 12.29
C SER A 443 16.78 17.65 13.18
N ALA A 444 16.82 18.57 14.15
CA ALA A 444 15.68 18.80 15.03
C ALA A 444 14.39 19.22 14.29
N ASN A 445 14.53 19.79 13.10
CA ASN A 445 13.42 20.29 12.30
C ASN A 445 12.97 19.28 11.21
N ASP A 446 13.55 18.08 11.19
CA ASP A 446 13.14 17.05 10.22
C ASP A 446 11.75 16.52 10.55
N SER A 447 10.94 16.30 9.53
CA SER A 447 9.55 15.87 9.68
C SER A 447 9.40 14.45 10.22
N LEU A 448 10.43 13.60 10.04
CA LEU A 448 10.46 12.22 10.56
C LEU A 448 11.10 12.12 11.95
N ARG A 449 11.52 13.24 12.55
CA ARG A 449 12.07 13.24 13.91
C ARG A 449 10.99 13.48 14.94
N PHE A 450 10.67 12.47 15.73
CA PHE A 450 9.79 12.52 16.89
C PHE A 450 10.62 12.48 18.17
N LEU A 451 10.14 13.13 19.23
CA LEU A 451 10.80 13.12 20.54
C LEU A 451 10.37 11.92 21.39
N ASP A 452 9.15 11.43 21.17
CA ASP A 452 8.61 10.24 21.82
C ASP A 452 7.95 9.33 20.79
N VAL A 453 8.49 8.12 20.64
CA VAL A 453 8.00 7.09 19.71
C VAL A 453 7.40 5.88 20.43
N TRP A 454 7.35 5.92 21.77
CA TRP A 454 6.91 4.80 22.58
C TRP A 454 5.70 5.10 23.45
N THR A 455 5.40 6.36 23.69
CA THR A 455 4.33 6.80 24.56
C THR A 455 3.25 7.53 23.74
N PRO A 456 1.97 7.16 23.84
CA PRO A 456 0.91 7.84 23.12
C PRO A 456 0.66 9.24 23.70
N CYS A 457 0.24 10.17 22.84
CA CYS A 457 -0.12 11.52 23.26
C CYS A 457 -1.40 11.53 24.08
N VAL A 458 -2.41 10.75 23.69
CA VAL A 458 -3.66 10.58 24.45
C VAL A 458 -3.54 9.35 25.34
N ARG A 459 -3.80 9.52 26.63
CA ARG A 459 -3.74 8.46 27.63
C ARG A 459 -5.02 8.43 28.43
N ALA A 460 -5.51 7.24 28.73
CA ALA A 460 -6.55 7.06 29.72
C ALA A 460 -5.98 7.36 31.12
N ILE A 461 -6.64 8.22 31.87
CA ILE A 461 -6.30 8.45 33.30
C ILE A 461 -7.04 7.38 34.06
N THR A 462 -6.32 6.35 34.50
CA THR A 462 -6.83 5.39 35.48
C THR A 462 -6.70 6.00 36.87
N GLU A 463 -7.66 6.81 37.27
CA GLU A 463 -7.85 7.13 38.68
C GLU A 463 -8.79 6.09 39.29
N ASP A 464 -8.27 5.43 40.30
CA ASP A 464 -8.87 4.52 41.30
C ASP A 464 -10.30 3.98 41.05
N LEU A 465 -10.39 2.67 40.98
CA LEU A 465 -11.44 1.71 40.68
C LEU A 465 -12.80 1.86 41.41
N SER A 466 -13.40 3.02 41.59
CA SER A 466 -14.61 3.08 42.39
C SER A 466 -15.82 3.87 41.91
N VAL A 467 -15.79 4.48 40.73
CA VAL A 467 -17.01 5.18 40.22
C VAL A 467 -17.13 5.03 38.70
N ASP A 468 -18.35 4.73 38.22
CA ASP A 468 -18.80 4.87 36.83
C ASP A 468 -18.61 6.31 36.37
N MET A 469 -17.42 6.66 35.93
CA MET A 469 -17.13 7.93 35.29
C MET A 469 -16.61 7.67 33.86
N ASP A 470 -17.09 8.46 32.96
CA ASP A 470 -16.57 8.55 31.59
C ASP A 470 -15.03 8.55 31.64
N GLU A 471 -14.41 7.70 30.84
CA GLU A 471 -12.96 7.54 30.77
C GLU A 471 -12.33 8.90 30.47
N VAL A 472 -11.74 9.54 31.49
CA VAL A 472 -11.09 10.84 31.34
C VAL A 472 -9.76 10.60 30.61
N THR A 473 -9.63 11.11 29.41
CA THR A 473 -8.40 11.06 28.66
C THR A 473 -7.62 12.36 28.80
N GLU A 474 -6.31 12.27 28.99
CA GLU A 474 -5.40 13.42 29.00
C GLU A 474 -4.62 13.47 27.68
N GLU A 475 -4.70 14.60 26.99
CA GLU A 475 -3.91 14.85 25.80
C GLU A 475 -2.58 15.52 26.17
N CYS A 476 -1.50 15.07 25.54
CA CYS A 476 -0.16 15.65 25.73
C CYS A 476 -0.12 17.14 25.28
N SER A 477 0.81 17.91 25.85
CA SER A 477 0.92 19.35 25.55
C SER A 477 1.39 19.66 24.13
N ILE A 478 2.12 18.74 23.48
CA ILE A 478 2.70 18.91 22.14
C ILE A 478 2.47 17.62 21.32
N PRO A 479 1.30 17.46 20.68
CA PRO A 479 0.98 16.26 19.91
C PRO A 479 1.97 15.95 18.76
N HIS A 480 2.60 16.98 18.19
CA HIS A 480 3.56 16.83 17.09
C HIS A 480 4.88 16.17 17.49
N ASP A 481 5.20 16.13 18.79
CA ASP A 481 6.42 15.49 19.29
C ASP A 481 6.27 13.98 19.47
N HIS A 482 5.03 13.48 19.48
CA HIS A 482 4.71 12.07 19.64
C HIS A 482 4.48 11.40 18.28
N LEU A 483 5.09 10.20 18.11
CA LEU A 483 4.82 9.37 16.93
C LEU A 483 3.40 8.79 16.98
N PHE A 484 3.00 8.28 18.14
CA PHE A 484 1.66 7.76 18.38
C PHE A 484 0.75 8.81 19.02
N TYR A 485 -0.44 8.96 18.44
CA TYR A 485 -1.46 9.82 19.02
C TYR A 485 -2.19 9.12 20.16
N ASP A 486 -2.69 7.91 19.91
CA ASP A 486 -3.31 7.03 20.89
C ASP A 486 -2.54 5.71 21.04
N ALA A 487 -3.13 4.74 21.70
CA ALA A 487 -2.51 3.45 21.98
C ALA A 487 -2.12 2.67 20.69
N PHE A 488 -2.82 2.87 19.59
CA PHE A 488 -2.67 2.06 18.37
C PHE A 488 -2.53 2.87 17.10
N THR A 489 -2.71 4.21 17.14
CA THR A 489 -2.73 5.03 15.93
C THR A 489 -1.65 6.10 15.96
N ILE A 490 -0.95 6.30 14.84
CA ILE A 490 0.06 7.36 14.71
C ILE A 490 -0.58 8.76 14.68
N GLY A 491 0.21 9.77 15.04
CA GLY A 491 -0.19 11.18 15.04
C GLY A 491 -0.33 11.78 13.64
N GLN A 492 -1.05 12.91 13.53
CA GLN A 492 -1.33 13.58 12.25
C GLN A 492 -0.07 13.90 11.43
N ARG A 493 1.01 14.34 12.09
CA ARG A 493 2.29 14.60 11.42
C ARG A 493 2.87 13.33 10.80
N ALA A 494 2.82 12.20 11.52
CA ALA A 494 3.28 10.92 11.03
C ALA A 494 2.42 10.41 9.87
N ILE A 495 1.09 10.60 9.91
CA ILE A 495 0.17 10.27 8.81
C ILE A 495 0.62 10.96 7.50
N VAL A 496 0.91 12.26 7.54
CA VAL A 496 1.38 13.00 6.36
C VAL A 496 2.69 12.42 5.82
N GLU A 497 3.64 12.09 6.70
CA GLU A 497 4.94 11.53 6.29
C GLU A 497 4.82 10.10 5.74
N VAL A 498 3.95 9.27 6.32
CA VAL A 498 3.65 7.92 5.82
C VAL A 498 2.99 7.98 4.43
N THR A 499 2.12 8.97 4.19
CA THR A 499 1.40 9.08 2.91
C THR A 499 2.31 9.43 1.74
N LYS A 500 3.43 10.14 1.95
CA LYS A 500 4.36 10.52 0.86
C LYS A 500 4.91 9.33 0.08
N PRO A 501 5.60 8.34 0.70
CA PRO A 501 6.09 7.17 -0.02
C PRO A 501 4.97 6.26 -0.53
N VAL A 502 3.81 6.27 0.14
CA VAL A 502 2.60 5.58 -0.35
C VAL A 502 2.15 6.18 -1.68
N LEU A 503 2.04 7.52 -1.77
CA LEU A 503 1.70 8.21 -3.00
C LEU A 503 2.68 7.88 -4.13
N GLU A 504 3.99 7.92 -3.86
CA GLU A 504 5.00 7.56 -4.86
C GLU A 504 4.79 6.14 -5.39
N SER A 505 4.61 5.18 -4.48
CA SER A 505 4.37 3.77 -4.84
C SER A 505 3.09 3.59 -5.65
N VAL A 506 2.00 4.27 -5.27
CA VAL A 506 0.71 4.23 -5.98
C VAL A 506 0.85 4.82 -7.39
N LEU A 507 1.51 5.99 -7.53
CA LEU A 507 1.72 6.62 -8.83
C LEU A 507 2.66 5.81 -9.74
N GLU A 508 3.62 5.09 -9.18
CA GLU A 508 4.53 4.24 -9.95
C GLU A 508 3.92 2.89 -10.31
N GLY A 509 3.17 2.29 -9.38
CA GLY A 509 2.65 0.93 -9.55
C GLY A 509 1.30 0.85 -10.24
N LEU A 510 0.40 1.81 -10.01
CA LEU A 510 -0.98 1.74 -10.45
C LEU A 510 -1.37 2.79 -11.50
N PHE A 511 -0.67 3.92 -11.59
CA PHE A 511 -1.00 5.01 -12.50
C PHE A 511 0.19 5.37 -13.36
N VAL A 512 -0.06 5.81 -14.58
CA VAL A 512 1.00 6.37 -15.42
C VAL A 512 1.19 7.83 -15.05
N ARG A 513 2.36 8.20 -14.58
CA ARG A 513 2.70 9.63 -14.50
C ARG A 513 2.62 10.21 -15.91
N GLN A 514 1.69 11.11 -16.15
CA GLN A 514 1.79 11.92 -17.35
C GLN A 514 3.15 12.65 -17.27
N PRO A 515 4.00 12.55 -18.32
CA PRO A 515 5.23 13.33 -18.32
C PRO A 515 4.81 14.79 -18.17
N LYS A 516 5.29 15.46 -17.11
CA LYS A 516 5.13 16.91 -17.00
C LYS A 516 5.61 17.45 -18.35
N SER A 517 4.70 18.04 -19.13
CA SER A 517 5.02 18.54 -20.46
C SER A 517 6.21 19.48 -20.32
N SER A 518 7.37 18.98 -20.74
CA SER A 518 8.59 19.81 -20.80
C SER A 518 8.41 20.76 -21.99
N TRP A 519 7.79 21.87 -21.75
CA TRP A 519 7.88 22.99 -22.67
C TRP A 519 9.29 23.55 -22.59
N PHE A 520 10.19 22.98 -23.36
CA PHE A 520 11.37 23.66 -23.84
C PHE A 520 11.05 24.23 -25.21
N TYR A 521 10.80 25.49 -25.27
CA TYR A 521 11.08 26.37 -26.37
C TYR A 521 11.98 27.49 -25.88
#